data_4159f0f7d86ae12ce2a5c08d2a2f7c9f
#
_entry.id   4159f0f7d86ae12ce2a5c08d2a2f7c9f
#
_cell.length_a   1.000
_cell.length_b   1.000
_cell.length_c   1.000
_cell.angle_alpha   90.00
_cell.angle_beta   90.00
_cell.angle_gamma   90.00
#
_symmetry.space_group_name_H-M   'P 1'
#
loop_
_entity.id
_entity.type
_entity.pdbx_description
1 polymer ?
#
loop_
_entity_poly.entity_id
_entity_poly.type
_entity_poly.pdbx_seq_one_letter_code
_entity_poly.pdbx_strand_id
1 'polypeptide(L)'
;MLTFAYGSNMNWKQMRERCPSSRFVGIAVLRDHKLAFTRKSCKRGCGVADVVAEDGAQVWGVVYEIADLDVGKLDASEGFRPGRDKNSYYRRECLVFLDGEDQRPLTVSAYFGDPQPNPPLPNAAFQDLILAGARHWHLPEDYIGELEQIAVSG
;
A
#
# COMPACT_ATOMS: atom_id res chain seq x y z
N MET A 1 12.01 -7.90 7.69
CA MET A 1 10.99 -6.87 7.97
C MET A 1 9.63 -7.32 7.43
N LEU A 2 8.60 -7.17 8.22
CA LEU A 2 7.23 -7.36 7.75
C LEU A 2 6.71 -6.02 7.21
N THR A 3 6.20 -6.03 5.98
CA THR A 3 5.67 -4.81 5.33
C THR A 3 4.25 -5.03 4.87
N PHE A 4 3.40 -4.01 5.05
CA PHE A 4 2.00 -4.03 4.62
C PHE A 4 1.84 -3.22 3.35
N ALA A 5 1.44 -3.88 2.27
CA ALA A 5 1.19 -3.27 0.97
C ALA A 5 -0.31 -3.12 0.76
N TYR A 6 -0.75 -1.90 0.47
CA TYR A 6 -2.17 -1.59 0.26
C TYR A 6 -2.45 -1.01 -1.13
N GLY A 7 -1.40 -0.70 -1.87
CA GLY A 7 -1.47 -0.10 -3.19
C GLY A 7 -0.80 -0.96 -4.27
N SER A 8 0.04 -0.36 -5.09
CA SER A 8 0.63 -1.05 -6.24
C SER A 8 1.53 -2.23 -5.87
N ASN A 9 2.13 -2.23 -4.67
CA ASN A 9 2.97 -3.34 -4.23
C ASN A 9 2.19 -4.62 -3.91
N MET A 10 0.87 -4.58 -3.88
CA MET A 10 0.06 -5.79 -3.88
C MET A 10 0.23 -6.58 -5.19
N ASN A 11 0.64 -5.90 -6.25
CA ASN A 11 0.96 -6.57 -7.51
C ASN A 11 2.24 -7.39 -7.35
N TRP A 12 2.10 -8.70 -7.44
CA TRP A 12 3.20 -9.63 -7.15
C TRP A 12 4.39 -9.46 -8.09
N LYS A 13 4.13 -9.19 -9.36
CA LYS A 13 5.21 -8.96 -10.33
C LYS A 13 6.03 -7.73 -9.95
N GLN A 14 5.37 -6.63 -9.62
CA GLN A 14 6.05 -5.41 -9.19
C GLN A 14 6.82 -5.61 -7.89
N MET A 15 6.19 -6.27 -6.90
CA MET A 15 6.82 -6.47 -5.61
C MET A 15 8.08 -7.32 -5.71
N ARG A 16 8.06 -8.39 -6.51
CA ARG A 16 9.24 -9.23 -6.72
C ARG A 16 10.37 -8.51 -7.44
N GLU A 17 10.04 -7.59 -8.33
CA GLU A 17 11.04 -6.77 -9.03
C GLU A 17 11.72 -5.79 -8.07
N ARG A 18 10.95 -5.18 -7.17
CA ARG A 18 11.48 -4.24 -6.17
C ARG A 18 12.24 -4.96 -5.06
N CYS A 19 11.70 -6.06 -4.59
CA CYS A 19 12.24 -6.85 -3.48
C CYS A 19 12.25 -8.33 -3.83
N PRO A 20 13.34 -8.84 -4.45
CA PRO A 20 13.41 -10.25 -4.84
C PRO A 20 13.26 -11.23 -3.69
N SER A 21 13.60 -10.83 -2.46
CA SER A 21 13.46 -11.65 -1.27
C SER A 21 12.04 -11.73 -0.72
N SER A 22 11.10 -10.94 -1.28
CA SER A 22 9.75 -10.83 -0.71
C SER A 22 9.03 -12.16 -0.72
N ARG A 23 8.31 -12.41 0.38
CA ARG A 23 7.57 -13.63 0.62
C ARG A 23 6.20 -13.28 1.19
N PHE A 24 5.17 -13.88 0.62
CA PHE A 24 3.79 -13.65 1.07
C PHE A 24 3.58 -14.24 2.46
N VAL A 25 3.03 -13.44 3.38
CA VAL A 25 2.66 -13.87 4.72
C VAL A 25 1.14 -14.08 4.82
N GLY A 26 0.36 -13.15 4.35
CA GLY A 26 -1.09 -13.22 4.41
C GLY A 26 -1.75 -11.92 3.99
N ILE A 27 -3.06 -11.95 3.89
CA ILE A 27 -3.85 -10.72 3.74
C ILE A 27 -4.18 -10.18 5.13
N ALA A 28 -4.35 -8.86 5.24
CA ALA A 28 -4.60 -8.23 6.53
C ALA A 28 -5.41 -6.95 6.34
N VAL A 29 -5.98 -6.47 7.45
CA VAL A 29 -6.74 -5.22 7.47
C VAL A 29 -6.07 -4.21 8.40
N LEU A 30 -5.94 -2.98 7.90
CA LEU A 30 -5.56 -1.80 8.70
C LEU A 30 -6.86 -1.08 9.06
N ARG A 31 -7.17 -0.99 10.35
CA ARG A 31 -8.40 -0.37 10.85
C ARG A 31 -8.25 1.13 11.04
N ASP A 32 -9.37 1.83 11.01
CA ASP A 32 -9.47 3.28 11.24
C ASP A 32 -8.61 4.10 10.26
N HIS A 33 -8.54 3.60 9.03
CA HIS A 33 -7.89 4.25 7.90
C HIS A 33 -8.72 4.00 6.64
N LYS A 34 -8.61 4.92 5.69
CA LYS A 34 -9.19 4.75 4.34
C LYS A 34 -8.10 4.89 3.30
N LEU A 35 -8.32 4.24 2.16
CA LEU A 35 -7.48 4.42 0.98
C LEU A 35 -7.75 5.81 0.38
N ALA A 36 -6.70 6.52 0.04
CA ALA A 36 -6.78 7.83 -0.58
C ALA A 36 -5.65 7.97 -1.61
N PHE A 37 -5.72 9.01 -2.44
CA PHE A 37 -4.70 9.28 -3.45
C PHE A 37 -4.18 10.68 -3.19
N THR A 38 -3.16 10.78 -2.35
CA THR A 38 -2.72 12.04 -1.74
C THR A 38 -1.56 12.71 -2.44
N ARG A 39 -0.93 12.04 -3.41
CA ARG A 39 0.27 12.53 -4.07
C ARG A 39 0.25 12.23 -5.55
N LYS A 40 0.92 13.10 -6.33
CA LYS A 40 1.17 12.83 -7.75
C LYS A 40 2.50 12.10 -7.90
N SER A 41 2.48 11.01 -8.65
CA SER A 41 3.70 10.37 -9.14
C SER A 41 4.07 10.98 -10.49
N CYS A 42 5.23 11.61 -10.57
CA CYS A 42 5.73 12.14 -11.85
C CYS A 42 5.98 11.01 -12.85
N LYS A 43 6.46 9.86 -12.37
CA LYS A 43 6.73 8.70 -13.20
C LYS A 43 5.45 8.10 -13.78
N ARG A 44 4.38 8.01 -12.98
CA ARG A 44 3.09 7.43 -13.40
C ARG A 44 2.14 8.47 -14.03
N GLY A 45 2.39 9.74 -13.77
CA GLY A 45 1.56 10.83 -14.27
C GLY A 45 0.16 10.91 -13.65
N CYS A 46 -0.01 10.35 -12.45
CA CYS A 46 -1.33 10.28 -11.79
C CYS A 46 -1.19 10.30 -10.27
N GLY A 47 -2.34 10.35 -9.59
CA GLY A 47 -2.40 10.22 -8.15
C GLY A 47 -2.03 8.81 -7.72
N VAL A 48 -1.25 8.70 -6.63
CA VAL A 48 -0.81 7.42 -6.08
C VAL A 48 -1.31 7.23 -4.66
N ALA A 49 -1.42 5.94 -4.27
CA ALA A 49 -2.13 5.51 -3.09
C ALA A 49 -1.43 5.89 -1.78
N ASP A 50 -2.27 6.14 -0.79
CA ASP A 50 -1.90 6.44 0.59
C ASP A 50 -3.02 5.89 1.48
N VAL A 51 -2.77 5.83 2.77
CA VAL A 51 -3.79 5.54 3.77
C VAL A 51 -3.86 6.71 4.74
N VAL A 52 -5.08 7.17 4.99
CA VAL A 52 -5.31 8.32 5.87
C VAL A 52 -6.27 7.91 6.99
N ALA A 53 -6.10 8.52 8.16
CA ALA A 53 -6.93 8.21 9.32
C ALA A 53 -8.39 8.53 9.06
N GLU A 54 -9.28 7.59 9.38
CA GLU A 54 -10.73 7.78 9.33
C GLU A 54 -11.41 6.73 10.22
N ASP A 55 -12.03 7.18 11.28
CA ASP A 55 -12.69 6.29 12.25
C ASP A 55 -13.73 5.40 11.57
N GLY A 56 -13.66 4.10 11.84
CA GLY A 56 -14.59 3.12 11.33
C GLY A 56 -14.31 2.63 9.92
N ALA A 57 -13.39 3.27 9.19
CA ALA A 57 -12.98 2.80 7.87
C ALA A 57 -11.91 1.71 8.00
N GLN A 58 -11.68 0.98 6.92
CA GLN A 58 -10.65 -0.04 6.91
C GLN A 58 -10.04 -0.20 5.52
N VAL A 59 -8.76 -0.57 5.52
CA VAL A 59 -7.99 -0.81 4.29
C VAL A 59 -7.46 -2.23 4.34
N TRP A 60 -7.80 -3.03 3.34
CA TRP A 60 -7.22 -4.36 3.17
C TRP A 60 -5.95 -4.29 2.35
N GLY A 61 -5.05 -5.18 2.64
CA GLY A 61 -3.78 -5.27 1.92
C GLY A 61 -3.10 -6.59 2.16
N VAL A 62 -1.83 -6.63 1.79
CA VAL A 62 -1.01 -7.84 1.81
C VAL A 62 0.21 -7.62 2.70
N VAL A 63 0.49 -8.59 3.57
CA VAL A 63 1.73 -8.59 4.36
C VAL A 63 2.76 -9.47 3.64
N TYR A 64 3.92 -8.89 3.41
CA TYR A 64 5.10 -9.61 2.92
C TYR A 64 6.19 -9.58 3.98
N GLU A 65 7.03 -10.62 3.98
CA GLU A 65 8.31 -10.59 4.69
C GLU A 65 9.41 -10.32 3.67
N ILE A 66 10.30 -9.36 3.96
CA ILE A 66 11.43 -9.06 3.10
C ILE A 66 12.73 -9.14 3.91
N ALA A 67 13.82 -9.55 3.25
CA ALA A 67 15.13 -9.59 3.86
C ALA A 67 15.68 -8.17 4.09
N ASP A 68 16.52 -8.00 5.10
CA ASP A 68 17.09 -6.69 5.45
C ASP A 68 17.80 -6.02 4.27
N LEU A 69 18.43 -6.81 3.40
CA LEU A 69 19.12 -6.27 2.22
C LEU A 69 18.18 -5.60 1.22
N ASP A 70 16.89 -5.94 1.23
CA ASP A 70 15.89 -5.34 0.32
C ASP A 70 15.14 -4.16 0.92
N VAL A 71 15.26 -3.91 2.23
CA VAL A 71 14.56 -2.79 2.89
C VAL A 71 14.92 -1.44 2.24
N GLY A 72 16.20 -1.22 1.98
CA GLY A 72 16.66 0.02 1.34
C GLY A 72 16.11 0.19 -0.07
N LYS A 73 15.95 -0.90 -0.81
CA LYS A 73 15.36 -0.87 -2.17
C LYS A 73 13.89 -0.48 -2.12
N LEU A 74 13.16 -1.04 -1.16
CA LEU A 74 11.74 -0.71 -0.99
C LEU A 74 11.58 0.74 -0.55
N ASP A 75 12.38 1.19 0.44
CA ASP A 75 12.40 2.57 0.88
C ASP A 75 12.63 3.52 -0.30
N ALA A 76 13.62 3.23 -1.13
CA ALA A 76 13.95 4.06 -2.29
C ALA A 76 12.78 4.13 -3.28
N SER A 77 12.09 3.00 -3.52
CA SER A 77 10.93 2.96 -4.42
C SER A 77 9.76 3.80 -3.91
N GLU A 78 9.68 4.00 -2.58
CA GLU A 78 8.66 4.82 -1.93
C GLU A 78 9.11 6.26 -1.69
N GLY A 79 10.33 6.63 -2.12
CA GLY A 79 10.86 7.97 -1.88
C GLY A 79 11.09 8.26 -0.41
N PHE A 80 11.49 7.25 0.35
CA PHE A 80 11.84 7.36 1.76
C PHE A 80 13.32 7.11 1.98
N ARG A 81 13.94 7.98 2.78
CA ARG A 81 15.32 7.82 3.21
C ARG A 81 15.39 8.05 4.72
N PRO A 82 15.82 7.05 5.51
CA PRO A 82 15.96 7.23 6.96
C PRO A 82 16.86 8.42 7.29
N GLY A 83 16.42 9.24 8.24
CA GLY A 83 17.17 10.44 8.65
C GLY A 83 16.97 11.68 7.79
N ARG A 84 16.31 11.56 6.65
CA ARG A 84 15.97 12.72 5.82
C ARG A 84 14.65 13.33 6.31
N ASP A 85 14.60 14.67 6.40
CA ASP A 85 13.45 15.39 6.95
C ASP A 85 12.22 15.35 6.04
N LYS A 86 12.42 15.42 4.72
CA LYS A 86 11.33 15.43 3.75
C LYS A 86 11.41 14.24 2.82
N ASN A 87 10.33 13.48 2.79
CA ASN A 87 10.18 12.30 1.94
C ASN A 87 8.80 12.29 1.28
N SER A 88 8.68 11.58 0.16
CA SER A 88 7.37 11.36 -0.47
C SER A 88 6.47 10.49 0.40
N TYR A 89 7.05 9.44 0.96
CA TYR A 89 6.40 8.57 1.94
C TYR A 89 7.32 8.41 3.14
N TYR A 90 6.72 8.05 4.28
CA TYR A 90 7.44 7.78 5.52
C TYR A 90 7.13 6.35 5.94
N ARG A 91 8.15 5.56 6.22
CA ARG A 91 7.98 4.20 6.76
C ARG A 91 7.70 4.30 8.25
N ARG A 92 6.57 3.76 8.68
CA ARG A 92 6.15 3.75 10.07
C ARG A 92 5.59 2.39 10.44
N GLU A 93 5.68 2.03 11.71
CA GLU A 93 5.02 0.85 12.24
C GLU A 93 3.53 1.10 12.40
N CYS A 94 2.74 0.07 12.14
CA CYS A 94 1.30 0.07 12.40
C CYS A 94 0.83 -1.34 12.73
N LEU A 95 -0.38 -1.43 13.27
CA LEU A 95 -1.00 -2.69 13.65
C LEU A 95 -2.01 -3.08 12.59
N VAL A 96 -1.88 -4.29 12.06
CA VAL A 96 -2.86 -4.88 11.15
C VAL A 96 -3.37 -6.19 11.74
N PHE A 97 -4.47 -6.69 11.19
CA PHE A 97 -5.07 -7.94 11.66
C PHE A 97 -5.12 -8.93 10.51
N LEU A 98 -4.37 -10.03 10.65
CA LEU A 98 -4.32 -11.07 9.63
C LEU A 98 -5.72 -11.68 9.43
N ASP A 99 -6.13 -11.80 8.17
CA ASP A 99 -7.45 -12.26 7.76
C ASP A 99 -8.61 -11.47 8.37
N GLY A 100 -8.35 -10.28 8.92
CA GLY A 100 -9.33 -9.47 9.61
C GLY A 100 -9.74 -9.97 10.98
N GLU A 101 -9.02 -10.95 11.53
CA GLU A 101 -9.35 -11.58 12.79
C GLU A 101 -8.79 -10.80 13.98
N ASP A 102 -9.65 -10.48 14.97
CA ASP A 102 -9.27 -9.71 16.17
C ASP A 102 -8.14 -10.34 16.97
N GLN A 103 -8.06 -11.66 16.97
CA GLN A 103 -7.05 -12.41 17.73
C GLN A 103 -5.75 -12.63 16.95
N ARG A 104 -5.62 -12.06 15.77
CA ARG A 104 -4.40 -12.18 14.94
C ARG A 104 -3.75 -10.83 14.63
N PRO A 105 -3.46 -10.01 15.69
CA PRO A 105 -2.78 -8.73 15.47
C PRO A 105 -1.33 -8.97 15.04
N LEU A 106 -0.83 -8.09 14.19
CA LEU A 106 0.53 -8.15 13.71
C LEU A 106 1.08 -6.73 13.54
N THR A 107 2.23 -6.46 14.14
CA THR A 107 2.93 -5.18 13.93
C THR A 107 3.75 -5.28 12.65
N VAL A 108 3.55 -4.33 11.76
CA VAL A 108 4.18 -4.29 10.44
C VAL A 108 4.69 -2.88 10.16
N SER A 109 5.55 -2.75 9.17
CA SER A 109 5.91 -1.45 8.59
C SER A 109 5.01 -1.16 7.41
N ALA A 110 4.62 0.10 7.24
CA ALA A 110 3.89 0.56 6.07
C ALA A 110 4.40 1.94 5.67
N TYR A 111 4.08 2.36 4.46
CA TYR A 111 4.49 3.66 3.94
C TYR A 111 3.30 4.60 3.93
N PHE A 112 3.43 5.71 4.64
CA PHE A 112 2.40 6.75 4.77
C PHE A 112 2.85 7.96 3.98
N GLY A 113 2.00 8.44 3.07
CA GLY A 113 2.34 9.56 2.21
C GLY A 113 2.39 10.90 2.93
N ASP A 114 3.19 11.81 2.39
CA ASP A 114 3.14 13.22 2.74
C ASP A 114 2.15 13.89 1.79
N PRO A 115 0.92 14.23 2.24
CA PRO A 115 -0.13 14.70 1.34
C PRO A 115 0.24 16.00 0.62
N GLN A 116 -0.12 16.06 -0.66
CA GLN A 116 0.04 17.26 -1.47
C GLN A 116 -1.31 17.99 -1.61
N PRO A 117 -1.32 19.31 -1.79
CA PRO A 117 -2.56 20.02 -2.09
C PRO A 117 -3.07 19.65 -3.49
N ASN A 118 -4.38 19.46 -3.62
CA ASN A 118 -5.05 19.17 -4.89
C ASN A 118 -4.42 18.00 -5.67
N PRO A 119 -4.26 16.82 -5.05
CA PRO A 119 -3.65 15.68 -5.75
C PRO A 119 -4.55 15.24 -6.91
N PRO A 120 -3.96 14.82 -8.03
CA PRO A 120 -4.76 14.31 -9.14
C PRO A 120 -5.36 12.95 -8.82
N LEU A 121 -6.36 12.56 -9.61
CA LEU A 121 -6.93 11.22 -9.54
C LEU A 121 -5.90 10.19 -10.00
N PRO A 122 -6.03 8.94 -9.56
CA PRO A 122 -5.29 7.84 -10.18
C PRO A 122 -5.77 7.66 -11.61
N ASN A 123 -4.98 6.99 -12.43
CA ASN A 123 -5.41 6.61 -13.78
C ASN A 123 -5.82 5.13 -13.81
N ALA A 124 -6.42 4.71 -14.93
CA ALA A 124 -6.89 3.33 -15.09
C ALA A 124 -5.74 2.31 -14.96
N ALA A 125 -4.56 2.62 -15.50
CA ALA A 125 -3.41 1.72 -15.42
C ALA A 125 -2.97 1.48 -13.97
N PHE A 126 -2.98 2.52 -13.14
CA PHE A 126 -2.62 2.38 -11.72
C PHE A 126 -3.70 1.62 -10.95
N GLN A 127 -4.98 1.90 -11.22
CA GLN A 127 -6.08 1.15 -10.63
C GLN A 127 -5.99 -0.34 -11.00
N ASP A 128 -5.71 -0.66 -12.26
CA ASP A 128 -5.58 -2.05 -12.73
C ASP A 128 -4.46 -2.78 -12.01
N LEU A 129 -3.36 -2.09 -11.73
CA LEU A 129 -2.23 -2.66 -11.00
C LEU A 129 -2.62 -3.06 -9.58
N ILE A 130 -3.36 -2.19 -8.90
CA ILE A 130 -3.88 -2.45 -7.55
C ILE A 130 -4.90 -3.60 -7.59
N LEU A 131 -5.84 -3.56 -8.53
CA LEU A 131 -6.87 -4.60 -8.67
C LEU A 131 -6.27 -5.98 -8.97
N ALA A 132 -5.27 -6.04 -9.85
CA ALA A 132 -4.61 -7.29 -10.17
C ALA A 132 -3.96 -7.91 -8.93
N GLY A 133 -3.32 -7.10 -8.09
CA GLY A 133 -2.75 -7.55 -6.83
C GLY A 133 -3.82 -8.03 -5.85
N ALA A 134 -4.87 -7.25 -5.68
CA ALA A 134 -5.97 -7.60 -4.77
C ALA A 134 -6.64 -8.92 -5.17
N ARG A 135 -6.86 -9.13 -6.45
CA ARG A 135 -7.46 -10.37 -6.97
C ARG A 135 -6.51 -11.56 -6.86
N HIS A 136 -5.25 -11.35 -7.15
CA HIS A 136 -4.22 -12.40 -7.07
C HIS A 136 -4.15 -13.00 -5.65
N TRP A 137 -4.18 -12.14 -4.63
CA TRP A 137 -4.06 -12.56 -3.23
C TRP A 137 -5.41 -12.82 -2.56
N HIS A 138 -6.51 -12.74 -3.30
CA HIS A 138 -7.87 -13.01 -2.81
C HIS A 138 -8.28 -12.12 -1.63
N LEU A 139 -8.10 -10.81 -1.77
CA LEU A 139 -8.69 -9.87 -0.82
C LEU A 139 -10.22 -10.05 -0.78
N PRO A 140 -10.90 -9.63 0.30
CA PRO A 140 -12.35 -9.76 0.37
C PRO A 140 -13.03 -9.14 -0.86
N GLU A 141 -14.04 -9.83 -1.41
CA GLU A 141 -14.72 -9.38 -2.63
C GLU A 141 -15.39 -8.02 -2.47
N ASP A 142 -15.94 -7.74 -1.29
CA ASP A 142 -16.53 -6.42 -0.99
C ASP A 142 -15.49 -5.31 -1.12
N TYR A 143 -14.29 -5.56 -0.63
CA TYR A 143 -13.20 -4.59 -0.74
C TYR A 143 -12.72 -4.43 -2.18
N ILE A 144 -12.62 -5.52 -2.93
CA ILE A 144 -12.29 -5.46 -4.37
C ILE A 144 -13.34 -4.63 -5.10
N GLY A 145 -14.62 -4.79 -4.75
CA GLY A 145 -15.69 -3.96 -5.29
C GLY A 145 -15.50 -2.47 -5.01
N GLU A 146 -15.04 -2.11 -3.81
CA GLU A 146 -14.70 -0.73 -3.47
C GLU A 146 -13.54 -0.22 -4.34
N LEU A 147 -12.52 -1.03 -4.57
CA LEU A 147 -11.39 -0.67 -5.44
C LEU A 147 -11.84 -0.44 -6.89
N GLU A 148 -12.80 -1.21 -7.37
CA GLU A 148 -13.37 -1.05 -8.72
C GLU A 148 -14.12 0.27 -8.88
N GLN A 149 -14.65 0.83 -7.79
CA GLN A 149 -15.41 2.08 -7.79
C GLN A 149 -14.53 3.34 -7.65
N ILE A 150 -13.22 3.18 -7.54
CA ILE A 150 -12.30 4.32 -7.44
C ILE A 150 -12.41 5.17 -8.71
N ALA A 151 -12.61 6.48 -8.53
CA ALA A 151 -12.65 7.42 -9.64
C ALA A 151 -11.26 7.53 -10.27
N VAL A 152 -11.20 7.45 -11.59
CA VAL A 152 -9.95 7.55 -12.33
C VAL A 152 -10.03 8.67 -13.37
N SER A 153 -8.87 9.23 -13.73
CA SER A 153 -8.77 10.21 -14.80
C SER A 153 -8.93 9.52 -16.16
N GLY A 154 -9.61 10.18 -17.05
CA GLY A 154 -9.96 9.64 -18.36
C GLY A 154 -8.83 9.29 -19.31
#